data_67acbdadad5c7223f14cebbd0feefa38
#
_entry.id   67acbdadad5c7223f14cebbd0feefa38
#
_cell.length_a   1.000
_cell.length_b   1.000
_cell.length_c   1.000
_cell.angle_alpha   90.00
_cell.angle_beta   90.00
_cell.angle_gamma   90.00
#
_symmetry.space_group_name_H-M   'P 1'
#
loop_
_entity.id
_entity.type
_entity.pdbx_description
1 polymer ?
#
loop_
_entity_poly.entity_id
_entity_poly.type
_entity_poly.pdbx_seq_one_letter_code
_entity_poly.pdbx_strand_id
1 'polypeptide(L)'
;MPTQPDSALVLLDTLHTDPNDFTAKDRAHYYLLLTEAMDKCYLTHTTDSLISIAKNYYENTNDPNRRAKAWYYLGLIREENQQPLPAQDSYLEALREKERVDDHALLGRVNNRLGMLYTWQMVHEKANSYQRKAIEHLKAEGDSSAVQLAYRDLGRNLTMLDSLEQAIECYQTALSFSVQRRMISVPTELAALYLKTGNYPEARHYLEEANKQAAIKKPAYSLWLVWGGYMPFVRR
;
A
#
# COMPACT_ATOMS: atom_id res chain seq x y z
N MET A 1 -4.19 -12.81 -18.66
CA MET A 1 -2.78 -13.27 -18.57
C MET A 1 -2.08 -12.36 -17.57
N PRO A 2 -1.30 -12.87 -16.61
CA PRO A 2 -0.49 -12.00 -15.78
C PRO A 2 0.52 -11.33 -16.73
N THR A 3 0.37 -10.04 -16.94
CA THR A 3 1.33 -9.23 -17.68
C THR A 3 2.64 -9.26 -16.90
N GLN A 4 3.69 -9.83 -17.48
CA GLN A 4 5.02 -9.74 -16.90
C GLN A 4 5.46 -8.28 -16.98
N PRO A 5 5.67 -7.59 -15.85
CA PRO A 5 5.99 -6.15 -15.87
C PRO A 5 7.30 -5.87 -16.60
N ASP A 6 8.27 -6.78 -16.53
CA ASP A 6 9.53 -6.70 -17.30
C ASP A 6 9.28 -6.65 -18.81
N SER A 7 8.30 -7.41 -19.31
CA SER A 7 7.94 -7.39 -20.74
C SER A 7 7.34 -6.03 -21.16
N ALA A 8 6.62 -5.34 -20.25
CA ALA A 8 6.07 -4.03 -20.56
C ALA A 8 7.18 -2.97 -20.68
N LEU A 9 8.18 -3.01 -19.81
CA LEU A 9 9.34 -2.12 -19.92
C LEU A 9 10.13 -2.35 -21.21
N VAL A 10 10.39 -3.62 -21.56
CA VAL A 10 11.06 -3.97 -22.82
C VAL A 10 10.26 -3.47 -24.02
N LEU A 11 8.94 -3.65 -24.02
CA LEU A 11 8.07 -3.18 -25.12
C LEU A 11 8.11 -1.64 -25.24
N LEU A 12 8.07 -0.92 -24.12
CA LEU A 12 8.15 0.54 -24.11
C LEU A 12 9.52 1.04 -24.61
N ASP A 13 10.60 0.33 -24.28
CA ASP A 13 11.96 0.64 -24.74
C ASP A 13 12.13 0.34 -26.25
N THR A 14 11.45 -0.66 -26.79
CA THR A 14 11.49 -1.00 -28.21
C THR A 14 10.74 -0.02 -29.13
N LEU A 15 9.99 0.91 -28.56
CA LEU A 15 9.32 1.98 -29.30
C LEU A 15 10.31 3.02 -29.85
N HIS A 16 11.37 2.67 -30.52
CA HIS A 16 12.47 3.49 -31.09
C HIS A 16 12.13 4.92 -31.54
N THR A 17 11.05 5.50 -31.05
CA THR A 17 10.55 6.84 -31.34
C THR A 17 10.87 7.74 -30.15
N ASP A 18 11.49 8.89 -30.39
CA ASP A 18 11.70 9.89 -29.36
C ASP A 18 10.32 10.31 -28.78
N PRO A 19 10.08 10.19 -27.46
CA PRO A 19 8.83 10.66 -26.87
C PRO A 19 8.49 12.13 -27.17
N ASN A 20 9.45 12.93 -27.57
CA ASN A 20 9.23 14.30 -28.01
C ASN A 20 8.49 14.41 -29.36
N ASP A 21 8.55 13.36 -30.20
CA ASP A 21 7.82 13.29 -31.46
C ASP A 21 6.38 12.82 -31.30
N PHE A 22 6.00 12.37 -30.10
CA PHE A 22 4.64 11.91 -29.80
C PHE A 22 3.66 13.09 -29.76
N THR A 23 2.40 12.80 -30.13
CA THR A 23 1.31 13.74 -29.80
C THR A 23 1.23 13.92 -28.27
N ALA A 24 0.63 15.02 -27.81
CA ALA A 24 0.46 15.25 -26.37
C ALA A 24 -0.29 14.10 -25.67
N LYS A 25 -1.27 13.48 -26.37
CA LYS A 25 -2.02 12.34 -25.89
C LYS A 25 -1.13 11.10 -25.76
N ASP A 26 -0.38 10.77 -26.81
CA ASP A 26 0.45 9.56 -26.83
C ASP A 26 1.60 9.67 -25.83
N ARG A 27 2.20 10.85 -25.71
CA ARG A 27 3.23 11.17 -24.72
C ARG A 27 2.71 10.99 -23.29
N ALA A 28 1.55 11.53 -22.98
CA ALA A 28 0.92 11.36 -21.68
C ALA A 28 0.61 9.89 -21.36
N HIS A 29 0.12 9.16 -22.36
CA HIS A 29 -0.15 7.74 -22.21
C HIS A 29 1.11 6.93 -22.02
N TYR A 30 2.14 7.19 -22.79
CA TYR A 30 3.46 6.56 -22.69
C TYR A 30 4.05 6.73 -21.27
N TYR A 31 4.10 7.97 -20.77
CA TYR A 31 4.68 8.23 -19.45
C TYR A 31 3.85 7.64 -18.30
N LEU A 32 2.52 7.58 -18.43
CA LEU A 32 1.68 6.90 -17.46
C LEU A 32 1.96 5.39 -17.42
N LEU A 33 2.06 4.74 -18.58
CA LEU A 33 2.39 3.32 -18.69
C LEU A 33 3.81 3.02 -18.22
N LEU A 34 4.77 3.86 -18.57
CA LEU A 34 6.15 3.70 -18.14
C LEU A 34 6.27 3.78 -16.62
N THR A 35 5.62 4.76 -16.00
CA THR A 35 5.60 4.89 -14.54
C THR A 35 4.94 3.68 -13.88
N GLU A 36 3.82 3.19 -14.42
CA GLU A 36 3.16 1.98 -13.93
C GLU A 36 4.05 0.74 -14.05
N ALA A 37 4.75 0.58 -15.17
CA ALA A 37 5.65 -0.55 -15.39
C ALA A 37 6.87 -0.50 -14.46
N MET A 38 7.44 0.68 -14.24
CA MET A 38 8.54 0.88 -13.29
C MET A 38 8.12 0.51 -11.85
N ASP A 39 6.95 0.98 -11.40
CA ASP A 39 6.41 0.63 -10.07
C ASP A 39 6.24 -0.89 -9.91
N LYS A 40 5.65 -1.55 -10.90
CA LYS A 40 5.46 -3.01 -10.89
C LYS A 40 6.77 -3.82 -10.94
N CYS A 41 7.84 -3.25 -11.47
CA CYS A 41 9.20 -3.81 -11.47
C CYS A 41 10.01 -3.41 -10.23
N TYR A 42 9.41 -2.71 -9.27
CA TYR A 42 10.08 -2.20 -8.07
C TYR A 42 11.27 -1.28 -8.37
N LEU A 43 11.21 -0.55 -9.47
CA LEU A 43 12.20 0.46 -9.83
C LEU A 43 11.83 1.78 -9.15
N THR A 44 12.82 2.43 -8.54
CA THR A 44 12.62 3.71 -7.86
C THR A 44 12.52 4.88 -8.84
N HIS A 45 11.64 5.81 -8.54
CA HIS A 45 11.48 7.03 -9.30
C HIS A 45 12.33 8.16 -8.68
N THR A 46 13.24 8.73 -9.46
CA THR A 46 14.11 9.82 -8.98
C THR A 46 13.47 11.20 -9.13
N THR A 47 12.47 11.34 -10.00
CA THR A 47 11.80 12.61 -10.29
C THR A 47 10.34 12.38 -10.69
N ASP A 48 9.49 13.36 -10.42
CA ASP A 48 8.07 13.36 -10.80
C ASP A 48 7.80 13.99 -12.17
N SER A 49 8.85 14.34 -12.93
CA SER A 49 8.73 15.08 -14.20
C SER A 49 7.90 14.33 -15.24
N LEU A 50 8.13 13.02 -15.41
CA LEU A 50 7.44 12.22 -16.43
C LEU A 50 5.95 12.06 -16.11
N ILE A 51 5.64 11.69 -14.88
CA ILE A 51 4.23 11.52 -14.47
C ILE A 51 3.49 12.86 -14.43
N SER A 52 4.19 13.98 -14.19
CA SER A 52 3.60 15.32 -14.23
C SER A 52 3.11 15.69 -15.64
N ILE A 53 3.78 15.23 -16.70
CA ILE A 53 3.30 15.39 -18.07
C ILE A 53 1.97 14.66 -18.28
N ALA A 54 1.90 13.40 -17.84
CA ALA A 54 0.68 12.60 -17.92
C ALA A 54 -0.46 13.24 -17.08
N LYS A 55 -0.16 13.62 -15.83
CA LYS A 55 -1.11 14.27 -14.92
C LYS A 55 -1.68 15.55 -15.56
N ASN A 56 -0.84 16.45 -16.06
CA ASN A 56 -1.27 17.71 -16.65
C ASN A 56 -2.16 17.50 -17.89
N TYR A 57 -1.87 16.48 -18.69
CA TYR A 57 -2.71 16.13 -19.84
C TYR A 57 -4.08 15.61 -19.41
N TYR A 58 -4.11 14.57 -18.54
CA TYR A 58 -5.37 13.93 -18.13
C TYR A 58 -6.26 14.83 -17.27
N GLU A 59 -5.71 15.83 -16.59
CA GLU A 59 -6.47 16.82 -15.83
C GLU A 59 -7.45 17.59 -16.71
N ASN A 60 -7.10 17.79 -17.99
CA ASN A 60 -7.92 18.51 -18.98
C ASN A 60 -8.72 17.58 -19.91
N THR A 61 -8.86 16.30 -19.58
CA THR A 61 -9.62 15.30 -20.35
C THR A 61 -10.85 14.83 -19.59
N ASN A 62 -11.76 14.16 -20.29
CA ASN A 62 -12.91 13.48 -19.68
C ASN A 62 -12.60 12.00 -19.41
N ASP A 63 -11.43 11.68 -18.84
CA ASP A 63 -11.00 10.34 -18.50
C ASP A 63 -10.67 10.27 -17.00
N PRO A 64 -11.66 9.98 -16.15
CA PRO A 64 -11.45 9.96 -14.70
C PRO A 64 -10.50 8.84 -14.25
N ASN A 65 -10.49 7.69 -14.93
CA ASN A 65 -9.62 6.57 -14.58
C ASN A 65 -8.15 6.91 -14.77
N ARG A 66 -7.77 7.44 -15.95
CA ARG A 66 -6.39 7.84 -16.21
C ARG A 66 -5.97 9.05 -15.37
N ARG A 67 -6.88 9.99 -15.12
CA ARG A 67 -6.65 11.12 -14.22
C ARG A 67 -6.34 10.64 -12.82
N ALA A 68 -7.18 9.79 -12.24
CA ALA A 68 -6.96 9.22 -10.91
C ALA A 68 -5.66 8.42 -10.83
N LYS A 69 -5.36 7.62 -11.87
CA LYS A 69 -4.11 6.85 -11.96
C LYS A 69 -2.87 7.76 -12.02
N ALA A 70 -2.91 8.84 -12.78
CA ALA A 70 -1.79 9.79 -12.88
C ALA A 70 -1.54 10.50 -11.53
N TRP A 71 -2.60 10.90 -10.82
CA TRP A 71 -2.50 11.46 -9.47
C TRP A 71 -1.99 10.45 -8.45
N TYR A 72 -2.42 9.18 -8.55
CA TYR A 72 -1.90 8.11 -7.68
C TYR A 72 -0.39 7.94 -7.83
N TYR A 73 0.11 7.81 -9.07
CA TYR A 73 1.53 7.63 -9.30
C TYR A 73 2.36 8.88 -8.95
N LEU A 74 1.81 10.08 -9.14
CA LEU A 74 2.45 11.30 -8.64
C LEU A 74 2.57 11.28 -7.12
N GLY A 75 1.53 10.83 -6.41
CA GLY A 75 1.56 10.63 -4.97
C GLY A 75 2.62 9.62 -4.54
N LEU A 76 2.71 8.48 -5.24
CA LEU A 76 3.68 7.43 -4.95
C LEU A 76 5.12 7.95 -5.08
N ILE A 77 5.44 8.64 -6.18
CA ILE A 77 6.77 9.22 -6.41
C ILE A 77 7.12 10.27 -5.35
N ARG A 78 6.15 11.10 -4.95
CA ARG A 78 6.35 12.07 -3.87
C ARG A 78 6.61 11.40 -2.52
N GLU A 79 5.93 10.29 -2.25
CA GLU A 79 6.15 9.49 -1.04
C GLU A 79 7.57 8.87 -1.06
N GLU A 80 8.01 8.28 -2.18
CA GLU A 80 9.37 7.77 -2.37
C GLU A 80 10.43 8.87 -2.16
N ASN A 81 10.15 10.08 -2.62
CA ASN A 81 11.01 11.26 -2.45
C ASN A 81 10.86 11.93 -1.06
N GLN A 82 10.27 11.25 -0.08
CA GLN A 82 10.11 11.71 1.29
C GLN A 82 9.31 13.02 1.43
N GLN A 83 8.30 13.21 0.58
CA GLN A 83 7.39 14.35 0.57
C GLN A 83 5.97 13.93 0.98
N PRO A 84 5.73 13.55 2.24
CA PRO A 84 4.47 12.93 2.66
C PRO A 84 3.24 13.84 2.52
N LEU A 85 3.37 15.15 2.74
CA LEU A 85 2.23 16.08 2.58
C LEU A 85 1.86 16.29 1.11
N PRO A 86 2.79 16.60 0.18
CA PRO A 86 2.50 16.60 -1.25
C PRO A 86 1.98 15.26 -1.78
N ALA A 87 2.45 14.12 -1.24
CA ALA A 87 1.94 12.81 -1.60
C ALA A 87 0.47 12.65 -1.17
N GLN A 88 0.14 13.06 0.06
CA GLN A 88 -1.23 13.02 0.58
C GLN A 88 -2.19 13.85 -0.29
N ASP A 89 -1.79 15.07 -0.68
CA ASP A 89 -2.58 15.92 -1.57
C ASP A 89 -2.83 15.23 -2.91
N SER A 90 -1.80 14.59 -3.48
CA SER A 90 -1.94 13.83 -4.73
C SER A 90 -2.92 12.67 -4.61
N TYR A 91 -2.89 11.91 -3.51
CA TYR A 91 -3.84 10.83 -3.27
C TYR A 91 -5.28 11.34 -3.04
N LEU A 92 -5.45 12.48 -2.40
CA LEU A 92 -6.76 13.12 -2.25
C LEU A 92 -7.33 13.58 -3.61
N GLU A 93 -6.49 14.14 -4.49
CA GLU A 93 -6.89 14.48 -5.86
C GLU A 93 -7.25 13.23 -6.68
N ALA A 94 -6.55 12.11 -6.50
CA ALA A 94 -6.92 10.84 -7.13
C ALA A 94 -8.34 10.37 -6.73
N LEU A 95 -8.83 10.71 -5.54
CA LEU A 95 -10.17 10.37 -5.06
C LEU A 95 -11.23 11.43 -5.37
N ARG A 96 -10.87 12.57 -5.98
CA ARG A 96 -11.81 13.70 -6.17
C ARG A 96 -13.04 13.33 -6.99
N GLU A 97 -12.89 12.45 -7.96
CA GLU A 97 -13.99 11.97 -8.80
C GLU A 97 -14.19 10.43 -8.67
N LYS A 98 -14.01 9.90 -7.45
CA LYS A 98 -14.04 8.44 -7.20
C LYS A 98 -15.31 7.75 -7.68
N GLU A 99 -16.47 8.45 -7.69
CA GLU A 99 -17.74 7.90 -8.18
C GLU A 99 -17.76 7.66 -9.71
N ARG A 100 -16.81 8.25 -10.43
CA ARG A 100 -16.61 8.10 -11.87
C ARG A 100 -15.46 7.18 -12.22
N VAL A 101 -14.73 6.70 -11.20
CA VAL A 101 -13.59 5.77 -11.35
C VAL A 101 -14.12 4.36 -11.10
N ASP A 102 -13.98 3.48 -12.10
CA ASP A 102 -14.41 2.08 -12.03
C ASP A 102 -13.25 1.11 -11.69
N ASP A 103 -12.02 1.62 -11.58
CA ASP A 103 -10.82 0.85 -11.18
C ASP A 103 -10.80 0.67 -9.64
N HIS A 104 -11.46 -0.39 -9.15
CA HIS A 104 -11.49 -0.72 -7.72
C HIS A 104 -10.09 -1.02 -7.16
N ALA A 105 -9.20 -1.63 -7.95
CA ALA A 105 -7.84 -1.87 -7.52
C ALA A 105 -7.09 -0.56 -7.25
N LEU A 106 -7.26 0.43 -8.11
CA LEU A 106 -6.70 1.77 -7.94
C LEU A 106 -7.28 2.45 -6.69
N LEU A 107 -8.61 2.49 -6.56
CA LEU A 107 -9.27 3.11 -5.40
C LEU A 107 -8.85 2.46 -4.09
N GLY A 108 -8.71 1.13 -4.06
CA GLY A 108 -8.22 0.38 -2.92
C GLY A 108 -6.80 0.79 -2.54
N ARG A 109 -5.90 0.88 -3.50
CA ARG A 109 -4.50 1.31 -3.29
C ARG A 109 -4.41 2.75 -2.80
N VAL A 110 -5.14 3.68 -3.40
CA VAL A 110 -5.16 5.09 -2.97
C VAL A 110 -5.63 5.22 -1.53
N ASN A 111 -6.73 4.56 -1.18
CA ASN A 111 -7.24 4.58 0.19
C ASN A 111 -6.25 3.95 1.18
N ASN A 112 -5.58 2.86 0.80
CA ASN A 112 -4.55 2.24 1.65
C ASN A 112 -3.36 3.18 1.91
N ARG A 113 -2.87 3.88 0.89
CA ARG A 113 -1.78 4.88 1.03
C ARG A 113 -2.19 6.03 1.95
N LEU A 114 -3.39 6.58 1.77
CA LEU A 114 -3.92 7.61 2.68
C LEU A 114 -4.04 7.10 4.11
N GLY A 115 -4.53 5.88 4.31
CA GLY A 115 -4.57 5.23 5.62
C GLY A 115 -3.20 5.17 6.28
N MET A 116 -2.17 4.75 5.55
CA MET A 116 -0.79 4.71 6.05
C MET A 116 -0.25 6.09 6.40
N LEU A 117 -0.46 7.10 5.55
CA LEU A 117 -0.02 8.48 5.80
C LEU A 117 -0.67 9.06 7.06
N TYR A 118 -1.97 8.86 7.25
CA TYR A 118 -2.66 9.28 8.47
C TYR A 118 -2.21 8.50 9.71
N THR A 119 -1.82 7.23 9.57
CA THR A 119 -1.19 6.47 10.66
C THR A 119 0.13 7.12 11.09
N TRP A 120 0.99 7.50 10.14
CA TRP A 120 2.25 8.19 10.45
C TRP A 120 2.05 9.57 11.09
N GLN A 121 0.95 10.23 10.75
CA GLN A 121 0.55 11.49 11.37
C GLN A 121 -0.14 11.30 12.72
N MET A 122 -0.29 10.07 13.22
CA MET A 122 -0.99 9.71 14.46
C MET A 122 -2.49 10.09 14.46
N VAL A 123 -3.11 10.23 13.28
CA VAL A 123 -4.55 10.54 13.12
C VAL A 123 -5.31 9.25 12.85
N HIS A 124 -5.38 8.40 13.89
CA HIS A 124 -5.81 7.00 13.77
C HIS A 124 -7.28 6.84 13.32
N GLU A 125 -8.19 7.74 13.68
CA GLU A 125 -9.60 7.69 13.24
C GLU A 125 -9.72 7.87 11.72
N LYS A 126 -8.97 8.84 11.15
CA LYS A 126 -8.92 9.02 9.70
C LYS A 126 -8.23 7.84 9.01
N ALA A 127 -7.12 7.36 9.59
CA ALA A 127 -6.44 6.17 9.11
C ALA A 127 -7.39 4.98 9.01
N ASN A 128 -8.16 4.70 10.07
CA ASN A 128 -9.17 3.63 10.09
C ASN A 128 -10.24 3.80 9.02
N SER A 129 -10.72 5.03 8.83
CA SER A 129 -11.74 5.32 7.81
C SER A 129 -11.22 4.97 6.41
N TYR A 130 -10.00 5.37 6.07
CA TYR A 130 -9.38 5.07 4.79
C TYR A 130 -9.03 3.57 4.66
N GLN A 131 -8.54 2.92 5.72
CA GLN A 131 -8.25 1.48 5.70
C GLN A 131 -9.52 0.65 5.44
N ARG A 132 -10.67 1.00 6.04
CA ARG A 132 -11.95 0.31 5.78
C ARG A 132 -12.39 0.45 4.32
N LYS A 133 -12.26 1.65 3.73
CA LYS A 133 -12.55 1.87 2.30
C LYS A 133 -11.59 1.08 1.39
N ALA A 134 -10.31 1.03 1.77
CA ALA A 134 -9.34 0.21 1.05
C ALA A 134 -9.74 -1.26 1.04
N ILE A 135 -10.12 -1.82 2.19
CA ILE A 135 -10.58 -3.21 2.32
C ILE A 135 -11.81 -3.48 1.44
N GLU A 136 -12.77 -2.56 1.42
CA GLU A 136 -13.98 -2.69 0.59
C GLU A 136 -13.62 -2.81 -0.90
N HIS A 137 -12.85 -1.88 -1.42
CA HIS A 137 -12.43 -1.88 -2.82
C HIS A 137 -11.54 -3.08 -3.18
N LEU A 138 -10.57 -3.41 -2.34
CA LEU A 138 -9.65 -4.53 -2.58
C LEU A 138 -10.36 -5.89 -2.53
N LYS A 139 -11.41 -6.03 -1.71
CA LYS A 139 -12.28 -7.23 -1.71
C LYS A 139 -13.07 -7.34 -3.01
N ALA A 140 -13.61 -6.23 -3.51
CA ALA A 140 -14.34 -6.21 -4.79
C ALA A 140 -13.45 -6.64 -5.96
N GLU A 141 -12.15 -6.30 -5.91
CA GLU A 141 -11.15 -6.71 -6.91
C GLU A 141 -10.66 -8.16 -6.73
N GLY A 142 -10.84 -8.75 -5.54
CA GLY A 142 -10.34 -10.09 -5.21
C GLY A 142 -8.84 -10.15 -4.88
N ASP A 143 -8.19 -9.01 -4.60
CA ASP A 143 -6.78 -8.95 -4.18
C ASP A 143 -6.62 -9.34 -2.72
N SER A 144 -6.64 -10.65 -2.47
CA SER A 144 -6.50 -11.21 -1.12
C SER A 144 -5.21 -10.78 -0.41
N SER A 145 -4.11 -10.56 -1.15
CA SER A 145 -2.83 -10.12 -0.56
C SER A 145 -2.91 -8.70 -0.03
N ALA A 146 -3.50 -7.79 -0.81
CA ALA A 146 -3.68 -6.41 -0.39
C ALA A 146 -4.73 -6.29 0.72
N VAL A 147 -5.80 -7.07 0.67
CA VAL A 147 -6.82 -7.15 1.75
C VAL A 147 -6.18 -7.60 3.06
N GLN A 148 -5.34 -8.63 3.03
CA GLN A 148 -4.62 -9.12 4.21
C GLN A 148 -3.77 -8.01 4.85
N LEU A 149 -3.02 -7.27 4.04
CA LEU A 149 -2.19 -6.14 4.51
C LEU A 149 -3.06 -5.02 5.11
N ALA A 150 -4.17 -4.69 4.47
CA ALA A 150 -5.06 -3.63 4.93
C ALA A 150 -5.72 -3.98 6.28
N TYR A 151 -6.10 -5.24 6.51
CA TYR A 151 -6.61 -5.70 7.81
C TYR A 151 -5.54 -5.64 8.90
N ARG A 152 -4.28 -6.01 8.61
CA ARG A 152 -3.18 -5.85 9.55
C ARG A 152 -3.00 -4.38 9.96
N ASP A 153 -2.99 -3.48 8.99
CA ASP A 153 -2.75 -2.05 9.25
C ASP A 153 -3.93 -1.42 9.99
N LEU A 154 -5.16 -1.85 9.70
CA LEU A 154 -6.35 -1.49 10.48
C LEU A 154 -6.25 -1.98 11.93
N GLY A 155 -5.81 -3.22 12.15
CA GLY A 155 -5.57 -3.78 13.48
C GLY A 155 -4.57 -2.97 14.28
N ARG A 156 -3.48 -2.52 13.66
CA ARG A 156 -2.47 -1.64 14.30
C ARG A 156 -3.08 -0.31 14.74
N ASN A 157 -3.83 0.34 13.88
CA ASN A 157 -4.49 1.60 14.23
C ASN A 157 -5.51 1.42 15.36
N LEU A 158 -6.28 0.34 15.35
CA LEU A 158 -7.24 0.02 16.41
C LEU A 158 -6.53 -0.27 17.74
N THR A 159 -5.36 -0.90 17.70
CA THR A 159 -4.51 -1.11 18.89
C THR A 159 -4.06 0.22 19.49
N MET A 160 -3.71 1.20 18.65
CA MET A 160 -3.32 2.56 19.10
C MET A 160 -4.50 3.34 19.70
N LEU A 161 -5.72 3.04 19.28
CA LEU A 161 -6.96 3.60 19.83
C LEU A 161 -7.52 2.79 21.04
N ASP A 162 -6.76 1.84 21.55
CA ASP A 162 -7.16 0.94 22.64
C ASP A 162 -8.45 0.12 22.36
N SER A 163 -8.81 -0.02 21.10
CA SER A 163 -9.94 -0.83 20.62
C SER A 163 -9.49 -2.27 20.42
N LEU A 164 -9.14 -2.94 21.54
CA LEU A 164 -8.38 -4.19 21.54
C LEU A 164 -9.14 -5.37 20.92
N GLU A 165 -10.43 -5.51 21.19
CA GLU A 165 -11.27 -6.58 20.63
C GLU A 165 -11.36 -6.48 19.10
N GLN A 166 -11.60 -5.26 18.59
CA GLN A 166 -11.65 -5.01 17.16
C GLN A 166 -10.28 -5.23 16.50
N ALA A 167 -9.19 -4.86 17.18
CA ALA A 167 -7.84 -5.11 16.71
C ALA A 167 -7.55 -6.61 16.57
N ILE A 168 -7.94 -7.40 17.57
CA ILE A 168 -7.82 -8.86 17.55
C ILE A 168 -8.59 -9.45 16.36
N GLU A 169 -9.85 -9.04 16.15
CA GLU A 169 -10.67 -9.49 15.02
C GLU A 169 -10.02 -9.18 13.68
N CYS A 170 -9.48 -7.96 13.52
CA CYS A 170 -8.77 -7.57 12.31
C CYS A 170 -7.52 -8.42 12.05
N TYR A 171 -6.72 -8.68 13.07
CA TYR A 171 -5.53 -9.51 12.92
C TYR A 171 -5.88 -10.98 12.64
N GLN A 172 -6.91 -11.54 13.29
CA GLN A 172 -7.40 -12.89 12.99
C GLN A 172 -7.91 -12.98 11.56
N THR A 173 -8.65 -11.96 11.10
CA THR A 173 -9.10 -11.87 9.71
C THR A 173 -7.92 -11.81 8.76
N ALA A 174 -6.87 -11.03 9.06
CA ALA A 174 -5.66 -10.99 8.25
C ALA A 174 -4.98 -12.37 8.16
N LEU A 175 -4.96 -13.16 9.23
CA LEU A 175 -4.39 -14.51 9.23
C LEU A 175 -5.25 -15.53 8.48
N SER A 176 -6.57 -15.31 8.36
CA SER A 176 -7.47 -16.22 7.66
C SER A 176 -7.25 -16.28 6.14
N PHE A 177 -6.60 -15.25 5.56
CA PHE A 177 -6.27 -15.23 4.14
C PHE A 177 -5.09 -16.16 3.85
N SER A 178 -5.32 -17.24 3.11
CA SER A 178 -4.28 -18.16 2.64
C SER A 178 -3.46 -17.56 1.50
N VAL A 179 -2.56 -16.63 1.81
CA VAL A 179 -1.66 -16.03 0.82
C VAL A 179 -0.25 -16.58 1.02
N GLN A 180 0.50 -16.69 -0.07
CA GLN A 180 1.89 -17.18 -0.04
C GLN A 180 2.79 -16.34 0.88
N ARG A 181 2.43 -15.07 1.13
CA ARG A 181 3.19 -14.17 1.99
C ARG A 181 2.82 -14.38 3.45
N ARG A 182 3.72 -15.01 4.18
CA ARG A 182 3.57 -15.18 5.63
C ARG A 182 3.71 -13.84 6.36
N MET A 183 2.76 -13.52 7.22
CA MET A 183 2.76 -12.32 8.07
C MET A 183 3.31 -12.63 9.45
N ILE A 184 4.62 -12.76 9.59
CA ILE A 184 5.27 -13.09 10.87
C ILE A 184 4.95 -12.07 11.98
N SER A 185 4.70 -10.80 11.63
CA SER A 185 4.37 -9.77 12.61
C SER A 185 2.99 -9.93 13.24
N VAL A 186 1.99 -10.44 12.51
CA VAL A 186 0.61 -10.52 13.00
C VAL A 186 0.44 -11.46 14.19
N PRO A 187 1.00 -12.68 14.20
CA PRO A 187 0.98 -13.51 15.41
C PRO A 187 1.65 -12.85 16.61
N THR A 188 2.75 -12.11 16.41
CA THR A 188 3.43 -11.38 17.49
C THR A 188 2.54 -10.27 18.06
N GLU A 189 1.87 -9.52 17.18
CA GLU A 189 0.95 -8.45 17.56
C GLU A 189 -0.29 -9.00 18.30
N LEU A 190 -0.85 -10.13 17.85
CA LEU A 190 -1.92 -10.84 18.55
C LEU A 190 -1.49 -11.31 19.93
N ALA A 191 -0.30 -11.91 20.04
CA ALA A 191 0.21 -12.35 21.33
C ALA A 191 0.34 -11.19 22.31
N ALA A 192 0.83 -10.03 21.85
CA ALA A 192 0.93 -8.83 22.69
C ALA A 192 -0.45 -8.32 23.15
N LEU A 193 -1.47 -8.35 22.27
CA LEU A 193 -2.84 -7.98 22.63
C LEU A 193 -3.45 -8.96 23.65
N TYR A 194 -3.27 -10.25 23.46
CA TYR A 194 -3.76 -11.25 24.41
C TYR A 194 -3.04 -11.19 25.76
N LEU A 195 -1.76 -10.82 25.81
CA LEU A 195 -1.07 -10.51 27.06
C LEU A 195 -1.70 -9.30 27.75
N LYS A 196 -1.99 -8.23 26.99
CA LYS A 196 -2.61 -7.00 27.50
C LYS A 196 -4.02 -7.25 28.05
N THR A 197 -4.77 -8.16 27.43
CA THR A 197 -6.13 -8.54 27.87
C THR A 197 -6.15 -9.65 28.92
N GLY A 198 -4.98 -10.17 29.35
CA GLY A 198 -4.86 -11.23 30.34
C GLY A 198 -5.19 -12.63 29.84
N ASN A 199 -5.36 -12.82 28.53
CA ASN A 199 -5.62 -14.13 27.95
C ASN A 199 -4.30 -14.85 27.63
N TYR A 200 -3.66 -15.39 28.65
CA TYR A 200 -2.35 -16.03 28.57
C TYR A 200 -2.30 -17.29 27.68
N PRO A 201 -3.33 -18.15 27.63
CA PRO A 201 -3.34 -19.31 26.75
C PRO A 201 -3.19 -18.92 25.27
N GLU A 202 -4.00 -17.97 24.78
CA GLU A 202 -3.96 -17.48 23.42
C GLU A 202 -2.67 -16.71 23.14
N ALA A 203 -2.19 -15.91 24.09
CA ALA A 203 -0.90 -15.22 23.96
C ALA A 203 0.22 -16.23 23.70
N ARG A 204 0.27 -17.34 24.47
CA ARG A 204 1.24 -18.40 24.27
C ARG A 204 1.09 -19.08 22.91
N HIS A 205 -0.15 -19.41 22.51
CA HIS A 205 -0.44 -20.01 21.21
C HIS A 205 0.14 -19.18 20.06
N TYR A 206 -0.12 -17.88 20.04
CA TYR A 206 0.37 -16.99 18.97
C TYR A 206 1.88 -16.72 19.04
N LEU A 207 2.50 -16.76 20.22
CA LEU A 207 3.97 -16.72 20.34
C LEU A 207 4.62 -17.97 19.73
N GLU A 208 4.05 -19.14 19.99
CA GLU A 208 4.53 -20.41 19.40
C GLU A 208 4.37 -20.39 17.87
N GLU A 209 3.26 -19.84 17.35
CA GLU A 209 3.04 -19.69 15.91
C GLU A 209 4.05 -18.71 15.29
N ALA A 210 4.29 -17.57 15.91
CA ALA A 210 5.30 -16.60 15.48
C ALA A 210 6.70 -17.24 15.41
N ASN A 211 7.08 -18.03 16.43
CA ASN A 211 8.34 -18.73 16.47
C ASN A 211 8.48 -19.80 15.38
N LYS A 212 7.42 -20.57 15.11
CA LYS A 212 7.41 -21.54 14.00
C LYS A 212 7.62 -20.84 12.66
N GLN A 213 6.96 -19.70 12.44
CA GLN A 213 7.11 -18.95 11.20
C GLN A 213 8.50 -18.32 11.06
N ALA A 214 9.10 -17.86 12.18
CA ALA A 214 10.47 -17.32 12.20
C ALA A 214 11.53 -18.38 11.96
N ALA A 215 11.37 -19.57 12.49
CA ALA A 215 12.31 -20.69 12.35
C ALA A 215 12.47 -21.17 10.89
N ILE A 216 11.46 -20.97 10.06
CA ILE A 216 11.48 -21.31 8.63
C ILE A 216 12.29 -20.27 7.82
N LYS A 217 12.45 -19.05 8.29
CA LYS A 217 13.38 -18.04 7.75
C LYS A 217 14.70 -18.19 8.52
N LYS A 218 15.77 -18.57 7.84
CA LYS A 218 17.15 -18.75 8.36
C LYS A 218 17.51 -17.92 9.60
N PRO A 219 18.35 -18.43 10.53
CA PRO A 219 18.51 -17.95 11.94
C PRO A 219 19.06 -16.52 12.14
N ALA A 220 19.29 -15.74 11.09
CA ALA A 220 19.84 -14.40 11.21
C ALA A 220 18.85 -13.30 11.69
N TYR A 221 17.56 -13.58 11.78
CA TYR A 221 16.54 -12.59 12.13
C TYR A 221 15.80 -12.81 13.45
N SER A 222 16.11 -13.87 14.18
CA SER A 222 15.36 -14.26 15.39
C SER A 222 15.54 -13.35 16.61
N LEU A 223 16.57 -12.50 16.64
CA LEU A 223 16.83 -11.55 17.73
C LEU A 223 16.21 -10.15 17.55
N TRP A 224 15.77 -9.81 16.35
CA TRP A 224 15.19 -8.50 16.05
C TRP A 224 13.67 -8.41 16.30
N LEU A 225 12.97 -9.54 16.34
CA LEU A 225 11.52 -9.61 16.46
C LEU A 225 10.98 -9.38 17.87
N VAL A 226 11.80 -9.52 18.90
CA VAL A 226 11.36 -9.34 20.30
C VAL A 226 11.39 -7.87 20.74
N TRP A 227 12.15 -6.99 20.04
CA TRP A 227 12.37 -5.58 20.45
C TRP A 227 12.13 -4.54 19.37
N GLY A 228 11.77 -4.93 18.14
CA GLY A 228 11.80 -4.07 16.95
C GLY A 228 10.49 -3.44 16.51
N GLY A 229 9.41 -3.52 17.28
CA GLY A 229 8.10 -2.97 16.88
C GLY A 229 7.98 -1.44 16.94
N TYR A 230 8.91 -0.74 17.57
CA TYR A 230 8.87 0.70 17.74
C TYR A 230 10.28 1.32 17.68
N MET A 231 10.73 1.67 16.50
CA MET A 231 11.74 2.71 16.35
C MET A 231 11.15 3.83 15.48
N PRO A 232 10.86 5.00 16.08
CA PRO A 232 10.75 6.22 15.27
C PRO A 232 12.13 6.48 14.67
N PHE A 233 12.17 6.79 13.39
CA PHE A 233 13.35 7.33 12.72
C PHE A 233 13.82 8.59 13.47
N VAL A 234 14.75 8.43 14.42
CA VAL A 234 15.53 9.55 14.94
C VAL A 234 16.70 9.73 14.00
N ARG A 235 16.65 10.83 13.26
CA ARG A 235 17.75 11.30 12.42
C ARG A 235 19.00 11.56 13.24
N ARG A 236 20.12 11.18 12.71
CA ARG A 236 21.33 11.99 12.72
C ARG A 236 21.58 12.54 11.32
#